data_1f3a623c41ad464cb54d0e3b72a0c14f
#
_entry.id   1f3a623c41ad464cb54d0e3b72a0c14f
#
_cell.length_a   1.000
_cell.length_b   1.000
_cell.length_c   1.000
_cell.angle_alpha   90.00
_cell.angle_beta   90.00
_cell.angle_gamma   90.00
#
_symmetry.space_group_name_H-M   'P 1'
#
loop_
_entity.id
_entity.type
_entity.pdbx_description
1 polymer ?
#
loop_
_entity_poly.entity_id
_entity_poly.type
_entity_poly.pdbx_seq_one_letter_code
_entity_poly.pdbx_strand_id
1 'polypeptide(L)'
;MSIVIVGSGPAGYTAAIYAARAGLEPVVIASSVEIGGPLTTTTEIENYPGFPDGIYGPELMERMRAQVERLGAVIVPDDAIRVATAGDIKEVETSDGTVHRARALILATGSAYRTLGLECEKQLVGRGVSYCATCDGAFYRGRPIVVVGGGDSAVGEATFLARFASSVVIIHRRDQLRAAHRVAARAFEEPKISFAWNSVVTDILGAERVAGVELTDTLTGARRELAADGVFVAIGHTPRSELVQGQLNLDPEGHILVEPGRSHTSVPGVFACGDVVDAIYRQAITAAGSGARAALDALGYLESE
;
A
#
# COMPACT_ATOMS: atom_id res chain seq x y z
N MET A 1 -25.82 8.39 12.67
CA MET A 1 -24.35 8.37 12.45
C MET A 1 -24.03 9.43 11.43
N SER A 2 -23.06 10.30 11.67
CA SER A 2 -22.71 11.37 10.72
C SER A 2 -21.71 10.92 9.65
N ILE A 3 -20.79 9.99 10.04
CA ILE A 3 -19.68 9.57 9.19
C ILE A 3 -19.32 8.08 9.41
N VAL A 4 -19.11 7.35 8.32
CA VAL A 4 -18.52 6.00 8.31
C VAL A 4 -17.21 6.04 7.52
N ILE A 5 -16.20 5.32 8.03
CA ILE A 5 -14.87 5.20 7.43
C ILE A 5 -14.62 3.73 7.18
N VAL A 6 -14.28 3.37 5.93
CA VAL A 6 -13.95 1.99 5.55
C VAL A 6 -12.44 1.87 5.41
N GLY A 7 -11.83 1.09 6.29
CA GLY A 7 -10.38 0.85 6.37
C GLY A 7 -9.76 1.43 7.64
N SER A 8 -8.86 0.66 8.23
CA SER A 8 -8.19 0.91 9.52
C SER A 8 -6.69 1.17 9.40
N GLY A 9 -6.18 1.38 8.18
CA GLY A 9 -4.79 1.80 7.97
C GLY A 9 -4.53 3.23 8.45
N PRO A 10 -3.30 3.76 8.26
CA PRO A 10 -2.94 5.12 8.68
C PRO A 10 -3.89 6.20 8.18
N ALA A 11 -4.43 6.06 6.97
CA ALA A 11 -5.41 6.99 6.41
C ALA A 11 -6.74 6.96 7.18
N GLY A 12 -7.30 5.76 7.40
CA GLY A 12 -8.58 5.59 8.08
C GLY A 12 -8.52 6.02 9.55
N TYR A 13 -7.49 5.60 10.27
CA TYR A 13 -7.32 6.03 11.66
C TYR A 13 -7.08 7.54 11.79
N THR A 14 -6.31 8.13 10.88
CA THR A 14 -6.13 9.60 10.91
C THR A 14 -7.44 10.31 10.59
N ALA A 15 -8.22 9.83 9.62
CA ALA A 15 -9.53 10.39 9.34
C ALA A 15 -10.46 10.29 10.56
N ALA A 16 -10.47 9.16 11.26
CA ALA A 16 -11.26 8.97 12.48
C ALA A 16 -10.84 9.93 13.60
N ILE A 17 -9.54 10.13 13.82
CA ILE A 17 -8.99 11.08 14.80
C ILE A 17 -9.50 12.50 14.51
N TYR A 18 -9.40 12.96 13.26
CA TYR A 18 -9.82 14.31 12.89
C TYR A 18 -11.34 14.48 12.97
N ALA A 19 -12.12 13.49 12.52
CA ALA A 19 -13.58 13.51 12.63
C ALA A 19 -14.05 13.54 14.10
N ALA A 20 -13.49 12.68 14.95
CA ALA A 20 -13.83 12.66 16.38
C ALA A 20 -13.47 13.98 17.08
N ARG A 21 -12.33 14.58 16.78
CA ARG A 21 -11.93 15.89 17.32
C ARG A 21 -12.82 17.05 16.85
N ALA A 22 -13.48 16.90 15.70
CA ALA A 22 -14.49 17.84 15.22
C ALA A 22 -15.88 17.62 15.84
N GLY A 23 -16.01 16.71 16.81
CA GLY A 23 -17.28 16.43 17.48
C GLY A 23 -18.19 15.46 16.73
N LEU A 24 -17.70 14.83 15.65
CA LEU A 24 -18.40 13.74 14.99
C LEU A 24 -18.20 12.43 15.77
N GLU A 25 -19.10 11.48 15.56
CA GLU A 25 -19.03 10.13 16.13
C GLU A 25 -18.67 9.15 14.99
N PRO A 26 -17.39 9.07 14.58
CA PRO A 26 -17.00 8.22 13.46
C PRO A 26 -17.09 6.73 13.83
N VAL A 27 -17.58 5.95 12.85
CA VAL A 27 -17.49 4.48 12.88
C VAL A 27 -16.47 4.05 11.84
N VAL A 28 -15.45 3.33 12.27
CA VAL A 28 -14.41 2.76 11.43
C VAL A 28 -14.72 1.28 11.21
N ILE A 29 -15.01 0.89 9.98
CA ILE A 29 -15.10 -0.52 9.58
C ILE A 29 -13.68 -0.98 9.27
N ALA A 30 -13.11 -1.74 10.19
CA ALA A 30 -11.79 -2.33 10.05
C ALA A 30 -11.90 -3.72 9.41
N SER A 31 -10.80 -4.28 8.92
CA SER A 31 -10.83 -5.68 8.50
C SER A 31 -11.01 -6.62 9.69
N SER A 32 -11.60 -7.79 9.48
CA SER A 32 -11.67 -8.86 10.48
C SER A 32 -10.32 -9.53 10.73
N VAL A 33 -9.38 -9.45 9.78
CA VAL A 33 -8.08 -10.15 9.79
C VAL A 33 -6.89 -9.19 9.92
N GLU A 34 -6.89 -8.09 9.17
CA GLU A 34 -5.77 -7.13 9.10
C GLU A 34 -6.16 -5.77 9.69
N ILE A 35 -6.54 -5.73 10.97
CA ILE A 35 -6.86 -4.47 11.66
C ILE A 35 -5.58 -3.61 11.75
N GLY A 36 -5.55 -2.47 11.05
CA GLY A 36 -4.37 -1.61 10.93
C GLY A 36 -3.70 -1.66 9.54
N GLY A 37 -4.12 -2.60 8.69
CA GLY A 37 -3.63 -2.74 7.31
C GLY A 37 -2.18 -3.23 7.21
N PRO A 38 -1.50 -3.04 6.06
CA PRO A 38 -0.21 -3.66 5.77
C PRO A 38 0.93 -3.35 6.76
N LEU A 39 0.84 -2.25 7.52
CA LEU A 39 1.85 -1.92 8.52
C LEU A 39 1.89 -2.92 9.69
N THR A 40 0.81 -3.65 9.94
CA THR A 40 0.77 -4.67 11.01
C THR A 40 1.64 -5.89 10.71
N THR A 41 2.07 -6.05 9.46
CA THR A 41 2.96 -7.13 9.02
C THR A 41 4.36 -6.65 8.65
N THR A 42 4.65 -5.34 8.81
CA THR A 42 5.98 -4.78 8.55
C THR A 42 6.89 -4.90 9.78
N THR A 43 8.18 -4.71 9.55
CA THR A 43 9.19 -4.64 10.58
C THR A 43 9.34 -3.19 11.11
N GLU A 44 10.55 -2.72 11.26
CA GLU A 44 10.86 -1.37 11.72
C GLU A 44 10.54 -0.31 10.66
N ILE A 45 9.95 0.80 11.11
CA ILE A 45 9.59 1.97 10.29
C ILE A 45 10.44 3.14 10.79
N GLU A 46 11.39 3.59 9.97
CA GLU A 46 12.28 4.72 10.28
C GLU A 46 11.81 6.05 9.66
N ASN A 47 10.84 5.99 8.75
CA ASN A 47 10.41 7.13 7.94
C ASN A 47 9.05 7.72 8.33
N TYR A 48 8.54 7.39 9.53
CA TYR A 48 7.35 8.03 10.09
C TYR A 48 7.79 9.10 11.11
N PRO A 49 7.54 10.39 10.85
CA PRO A 49 8.00 11.47 11.73
C PRO A 49 7.45 11.36 13.15
N GLY A 50 8.28 11.70 14.15
CA GLY A 50 7.93 11.62 15.57
C GLY A 50 8.56 10.42 16.29
N PHE A 51 9.24 9.52 15.58
CA PHE A 51 9.92 8.36 16.13
C PHE A 51 11.39 8.37 15.71
N PRO A 52 12.25 9.08 16.45
CA PRO A 52 13.68 9.27 16.07
C PRO A 52 14.49 7.96 16.06
N ASP A 53 14.05 6.98 16.84
CA ASP A 53 14.70 5.67 16.95
C ASP A 53 13.95 4.59 16.13
N GLY A 54 13.04 5.01 15.20
CA GLY A 54 12.14 4.10 14.51
C GLY A 54 10.98 3.60 15.39
N ILE A 55 10.08 2.85 14.80
CA ILE A 55 8.97 2.18 15.48
C ILE A 55 8.58 0.93 14.70
N TYR A 56 8.21 -0.15 15.39
CA TYR A 56 7.65 -1.31 14.70
C TYR A 56 6.26 -1.02 14.13
N GLY A 57 6.00 -1.49 12.91
CA GLY A 57 4.73 -1.23 12.23
C GLY A 57 3.50 -1.62 13.06
N PRO A 58 3.44 -2.83 13.66
CA PRO A 58 2.35 -3.21 14.56
C PRO A 58 2.17 -2.25 15.74
N GLU A 59 3.27 -1.79 16.35
CA GLU A 59 3.24 -0.86 17.47
C GLU A 59 2.69 0.52 17.05
N LEU A 60 3.11 1.03 15.89
CA LEU A 60 2.57 2.28 15.34
C LEU A 60 1.05 2.19 15.18
N MET A 61 0.57 1.09 14.60
CA MET A 61 -0.87 0.90 14.35
C MET A 61 -1.66 0.74 15.65
N GLU A 62 -1.10 0.08 16.65
CA GLU A 62 -1.74 -0.04 17.98
C GLU A 62 -1.80 1.32 18.69
N ARG A 63 -0.77 2.15 18.60
CA ARG A 63 -0.78 3.52 19.14
C ARG A 63 -1.81 4.40 18.43
N MET A 64 -1.94 4.28 17.11
CA MET A 64 -2.97 5.01 16.36
C MET A 64 -4.37 4.53 16.73
N ARG A 65 -4.59 3.23 16.87
CA ARG A 65 -5.84 2.63 17.31
C ARG A 65 -6.25 3.15 18.69
N ALA A 66 -5.35 3.08 19.66
CA ALA A 66 -5.60 3.57 21.00
C ALA A 66 -5.97 5.08 21.02
N GLN A 67 -5.37 5.87 20.11
CA GLN A 67 -5.72 7.28 19.97
C GLN A 67 -7.14 7.46 19.41
N VAL A 68 -7.55 6.66 18.43
CA VAL A 68 -8.91 6.65 17.85
C VAL A 68 -9.94 6.30 18.91
N GLU A 69 -9.72 5.22 19.66
CA GLU A 69 -10.61 4.74 20.73
C GLU A 69 -10.73 5.77 21.86
N ARG A 70 -9.62 6.37 22.30
CA ARG A 70 -9.60 7.42 23.34
C ARG A 70 -10.41 8.66 22.95
N LEU A 71 -10.53 8.95 21.66
CA LEU A 71 -11.32 10.08 21.14
C LEU A 71 -12.80 9.73 20.93
N GLY A 72 -13.21 8.51 21.27
CA GLY A 72 -14.62 8.09 21.23
C GLY A 72 -15.10 7.56 19.87
N ALA A 73 -14.21 7.36 18.91
CA ALA A 73 -14.56 6.67 17.67
C ALA A 73 -14.81 5.18 17.91
N VAL A 74 -15.78 4.60 17.21
CA VAL A 74 -16.09 3.17 17.28
C VAL A 74 -15.35 2.43 16.19
N ILE A 75 -14.61 1.38 16.55
CA ILE A 75 -13.95 0.48 15.63
C ILE A 75 -14.74 -0.82 15.55
N VAL A 76 -15.22 -1.16 14.36
CA VAL A 76 -15.94 -2.40 14.07
C VAL A 76 -14.95 -3.37 13.42
N PRO A 77 -14.57 -4.47 14.11
CA PRO A 77 -13.61 -5.44 13.59
C PRO A 77 -14.29 -6.44 12.64
N ASP A 78 -14.79 -5.94 11.53
CA ASP A 78 -15.48 -6.73 10.51
C ASP A 78 -15.17 -6.19 9.11
N ASP A 79 -15.42 -7.02 8.09
CA ASP A 79 -15.15 -6.67 6.70
C ASP A 79 -16.35 -6.00 6.05
N ALA A 80 -16.14 -4.87 5.40
CA ALA A 80 -17.14 -4.27 4.52
C ALA A 80 -17.30 -5.15 3.27
N ILE A 81 -18.51 -5.66 3.03
CA ILE A 81 -18.81 -6.54 1.89
C ILE A 81 -19.62 -5.84 0.80
N ARG A 82 -20.31 -4.76 1.13
CA ARG A 82 -21.06 -3.95 0.18
C ARG A 82 -21.10 -2.48 0.60
N VAL A 83 -21.02 -1.61 -0.38
CA VAL A 83 -21.16 -0.16 -0.21
C VAL A 83 -22.22 0.34 -1.18
N ALA A 84 -23.12 1.19 -0.71
CA ALA A 84 -24.05 1.94 -1.55
C ALA A 84 -23.75 3.43 -1.39
N THR A 85 -23.35 4.07 -2.49
CA THR A 85 -22.88 5.47 -2.50
C THR A 85 -23.96 6.45 -2.96
N ALA A 86 -25.05 5.99 -3.56
CA ALA A 86 -26.10 6.82 -4.11
C ALA A 86 -27.01 7.43 -3.01
N GLY A 87 -27.59 8.61 -3.30
CA GLY A 87 -28.48 9.33 -2.37
C GLY A 87 -27.76 10.04 -1.23
N ASP A 88 -28.53 10.66 -0.33
CA ASP A 88 -27.99 11.46 0.78
C ASP A 88 -27.43 10.59 1.90
N ILE A 89 -27.97 9.40 2.09
CA ILE A 89 -27.51 8.42 3.07
C ILE A 89 -26.70 7.35 2.37
N LYS A 90 -25.44 7.20 2.79
CA LYS A 90 -24.52 6.15 2.35
C LYS A 90 -24.70 4.93 3.24
N GLU A 91 -24.58 3.75 2.66
CA GLU A 91 -24.69 2.50 3.39
C GLU A 91 -23.42 1.66 3.24
N VAL A 92 -22.96 1.07 4.33
CA VAL A 92 -21.89 0.07 4.35
C VAL A 92 -22.41 -1.16 5.06
N GLU A 93 -22.45 -2.29 4.39
CA GLU A 93 -22.83 -3.58 4.93
C GLU A 93 -21.58 -4.37 5.30
N THR A 94 -21.55 -4.88 6.53
CA THR A 94 -20.48 -5.74 7.05
C THR A 94 -20.82 -7.21 6.92
N SER A 95 -19.82 -8.09 7.07
CA SER A 95 -19.96 -9.54 6.80
C SER A 95 -20.93 -10.24 7.75
N ASP A 96 -21.18 -9.67 8.94
CA ASP A 96 -22.20 -10.12 9.88
C ASP A 96 -23.65 -9.70 9.49
N GLY A 97 -23.80 -8.98 8.37
CA GLY A 97 -25.09 -8.48 7.87
C GLY A 97 -25.54 -7.15 8.48
N THR A 98 -24.73 -6.51 9.33
CA THR A 98 -25.03 -5.19 9.88
C THR A 98 -24.88 -4.12 8.80
N VAL A 99 -25.83 -3.17 8.73
CA VAL A 99 -25.80 -2.04 7.79
C VAL A 99 -25.58 -0.75 8.55
N HIS A 100 -24.41 -0.14 8.30
CA HIS A 100 -24.05 1.16 8.85
C HIS A 100 -24.48 2.26 7.87
N ARG A 101 -25.20 3.28 8.39
CA ARG A 101 -25.75 4.39 7.59
C ARG A 101 -25.16 5.72 8.04
N ALA A 102 -24.71 6.53 7.08
CA ALA A 102 -24.16 7.84 7.36
C ALA A 102 -24.39 8.82 6.20
N ARG A 103 -24.35 10.13 6.49
CA ARG A 103 -24.38 11.18 5.45
C ARG A 103 -23.05 11.32 4.73
N ALA A 104 -21.94 11.03 5.40
CA ALA A 104 -20.61 11.05 4.81
C ALA A 104 -19.94 9.67 4.90
N LEU A 105 -19.24 9.26 3.82
CA LEU A 105 -18.49 8.03 3.72
C LEU A 105 -17.05 8.37 3.32
N ILE A 106 -16.07 7.85 4.08
CA ILE A 106 -14.64 7.92 3.72
C ILE A 106 -14.15 6.52 3.35
N LEU A 107 -13.62 6.37 2.14
CA LEU A 107 -13.00 5.15 1.65
C LEU A 107 -11.49 5.24 1.87
N ALA A 108 -10.96 4.43 2.78
CA ALA A 108 -9.56 4.34 3.15
C ALA A 108 -9.05 2.90 3.04
N THR A 109 -9.54 2.17 2.03
CA THR A 109 -9.35 0.73 1.84
C THR A 109 -7.94 0.33 1.43
N GLY A 110 -7.12 1.30 1.02
CA GLY A 110 -5.72 1.08 0.69
C GLY A 110 -5.49 0.34 -0.62
N SER A 111 -4.34 -0.32 -0.72
CA SER A 111 -3.94 -1.14 -1.86
C SER A 111 -3.27 -2.44 -1.39
N ALA A 112 -3.22 -3.42 -2.28
CA ALA A 112 -2.50 -4.66 -2.08
C ALA A 112 -1.29 -4.74 -3.01
N TYR A 113 -0.15 -5.22 -2.54
CA TYR A 113 0.98 -5.57 -3.39
C TYR A 113 0.65 -6.80 -4.24
N ARG A 114 1.07 -6.78 -5.49
CA ARG A 114 1.06 -7.99 -6.31
C ARG A 114 2.24 -8.86 -5.90
N THR A 115 1.94 -10.11 -5.58
CA THR A 115 2.92 -11.09 -5.15
C THR A 115 3.37 -11.98 -6.29
N LEU A 116 4.50 -12.67 -6.13
CA LEU A 116 4.95 -13.72 -7.03
C LEU A 116 4.09 -14.97 -6.91
N GLY A 117 3.37 -15.11 -5.78
CA GLY A 117 2.53 -16.26 -5.49
C GLY A 117 3.30 -17.46 -4.96
N LEU A 118 4.53 -17.25 -4.49
CA LEU A 118 5.38 -18.30 -3.93
C LEU A 118 5.15 -18.42 -2.42
N GLU A 119 5.15 -19.66 -1.91
CA GLU A 119 4.97 -19.87 -0.46
C GLU A 119 6.15 -19.31 0.36
N CYS A 120 7.37 -19.50 -0.13
CA CYS A 120 8.59 -18.94 0.46
C CYS A 120 8.57 -17.39 0.49
N GLU A 121 7.93 -16.74 -0.49
CA GLU A 121 7.77 -15.28 -0.50
C GLU A 121 7.07 -14.80 0.78
N LYS A 122 5.94 -15.42 1.15
CA LYS A 122 5.17 -15.04 2.33
C LYS A 122 5.96 -15.22 3.64
N GLN A 123 6.72 -16.31 3.73
CA GLN A 123 7.51 -16.62 4.93
C GLN A 123 8.68 -15.67 5.14
N LEU A 124 9.23 -15.11 4.04
CA LEU A 124 10.41 -14.27 4.04
C LEU A 124 10.11 -12.77 3.95
N VAL A 125 8.84 -12.34 3.97
CA VAL A 125 8.49 -10.92 4.10
C VAL A 125 9.09 -10.35 5.39
N GLY A 126 9.79 -9.21 5.27
CA GLY A 126 10.54 -8.60 6.37
C GLY A 126 11.83 -9.35 6.77
N ARG A 127 12.14 -10.49 6.12
CA ARG A 127 13.35 -11.28 6.33
C ARG A 127 14.20 -11.38 5.06
N GLY A 128 14.08 -10.37 4.20
CA GLY A 128 14.78 -10.29 2.91
C GLY A 128 13.86 -10.09 1.72
N VAL A 129 12.56 -10.39 1.83
CA VAL A 129 11.56 -10.03 0.84
C VAL A 129 10.92 -8.69 1.23
N SER A 130 10.88 -7.75 0.30
CA SER A 130 10.26 -6.43 0.45
C SER A 130 9.45 -6.05 -0.79
N TYR A 131 8.44 -5.20 -0.59
CA TYR A 131 7.62 -4.60 -1.66
C TYR A 131 7.81 -3.08 -1.75
N CYS A 132 8.71 -2.50 -0.93
CA CYS A 132 8.90 -1.06 -0.84
C CYS A 132 10.39 -0.70 -0.77
N ALA A 133 10.96 -0.25 -1.87
CA ALA A 133 12.36 0.17 -1.91
C ALA A 133 12.66 1.37 -1.00
N THR A 134 11.74 2.33 -0.92
CA THR A 134 11.90 3.54 -0.09
C THR A 134 11.76 3.25 1.40
N CYS A 135 11.08 2.16 1.77
CA CYS A 135 10.93 1.74 3.16
C CYS A 135 12.18 1.00 3.63
N ASP A 136 12.60 -0.02 2.87
CA ASP A 136 13.55 -1.03 3.35
C ASP A 136 14.94 -0.92 2.72
N GLY A 137 15.13 -0.07 1.70
CA GLY A 137 16.38 -0.01 0.94
C GLY A 137 17.62 0.30 1.78
N ALA A 138 17.48 1.10 2.84
CA ALA A 138 18.58 1.46 3.73
C ALA A 138 19.17 0.25 4.47
N PHE A 139 18.37 -0.78 4.78
CA PHE A 139 18.81 -2.00 5.47
C PHE A 139 19.71 -2.89 4.61
N TYR A 140 19.76 -2.66 3.30
CA TYR A 140 20.57 -3.43 2.34
C TYR A 140 21.85 -2.70 1.91
N ARG A 141 22.33 -1.78 2.72
CA ARG A 141 23.58 -1.07 2.43
C ARG A 141 24.75 -2.04 2.30
N GLY A 142 25.45 -1.96 1.14
CA GLY A 142 26.58 -2.79 0.80
C GLY A 142 26.27 -4.26 0.51
N ARG A 143 24.98 -4.62 0.33
CA ARG A 143 24.54 -5.99 0.06
C ARG A 143 24.07 -6.17 -1.38
N PRO A 144 24.22 -7.37 -1.97
CA PRO A 144 23.64 -7.70 -3.27
C PRO A 144 22.14 -7.91 -3.14
N ILE A 145 21.35 -7.33 -4.05
CA ILE A 145 19.89 -7.44 -4.06
C ILE A 145 19.35 -7.70 -5.46
N VAL A 146 18.14 -8.20 -5.52
CA VAL A 146 17.39 -8.35 -6.77
C VAL A 146 16.10 -7.53 -6.73
N VAL A 147 15.68 -7.02 -7.89
CA VAL A 147 14.40 -6.34 -8.10
C VAL A 147 13.63 -7.10 -9.17
N VAL A 148 12.44 -7.58 -8.82
CA VAL A 148 11.59 -8.33 -9.73
C VAL A 148 10.58 -7.39 -10.37
N GLY A 149 10.68 -7.23 -11.70
CA GLY A 149 9.78 -6.34 -12.45
C GLY A 149 10.46 -5.75 -13.69
N GLY A 150 9.78 -4.88 -14.42
CA GLY A 150 10.33 -4.25 -15.62
C GLY A 150 9.52 -3.05 -16.12
N GLY A 151 8.60 -2.55 -15.29
CA GLY A 151 7.90 -1.27 -15.49
C GLY A 151 8.61 -0.11 -14.81
N ASP A 152 8.04 1.11 -14.92
CA ASP A 152 8.60 2.33 -14.34
C ASP A 152 8.92 2.20 -12.85
N SER A 153 8.01 1.60 -12.07
CA SER A 153 8.20 1.38 -10.63
C SER A 153 9.44 0.51 -10.36
N ALA A 154 9.54 -0.66 -11.00
CA ALA A 154 10.65 -1.58 -10.77
C ALA A 154 12.00 -0.96 -11.13
N VAL A 155 12.07 -0.25 -12.26
CA VAL A 155 13.30 0.41 -12.72
C VAL A 155 13.65 1.61 -11.84
N GLY A 156 12.65 2.38 -11.44
CA GLY A 156 12.82 3.49 -10.49
C GLY A 156 13.32 3.00 -9.12
N GLU A 157 12.71 1.93 -8.60
CA GLU A 157 13.12 1.31 -7.35
C GLU A 157 14.54 0.73 -7.43
N ALA A 158 14.89 0.03 -8.52
CA ALA A 158 16.24 -0.48 -8.72
C ALA A 158 17.29 0.65 -8.74
N THR A 159 16.98 1.75 -9.43
CA THR A 159 17.85 2.94 -9.47
C THR A 159 18.00 3.59 -8.09
N PHE A 160 16.92 3.62 -7.30
CA PHE A 160 16.95 4.12 -5.92
C PHE A 160 17.83 3.22 -5.03
N LEU A 161 17.61 1.91 -5.10
CA LEU A 161 18.33 0.90 -4.32
C LEU A 161 19.83 0.83 -4.65
N ALA A 162 20.22 1.12 -5.87
CA ALA A 162 21.63 1.17 -6.29
C ALA A 162 22.47 2.20 -5.47
N ARG A 163 21.82 3.18 -4.82
CA ARG A 163 22.48 4.13 -3.93
C ARG A 163 23.02 3.46 -2.66
N PHE A 164 22.39 2.38 -2.23
CA PHE A 164 22.71 1.66 -0.98
C PHE A 164 23.40 0.33 -1.27
N ALA A 165 22.84 -0.47 -2.15
CA ALA A 165 23.29 -1.82 -2.45
C ALA A 165 24.71 -1.87 -3.04
N SER A 166 25.38 -3.02 -2.90
CA SER A 166 26.63 -3.32 -3.61
C SER A 166 26.38 -3.62 -5.08
N SER A 167 25.26 -4.30 -5.40
CA SER A 167 24.79 -4.60 -6.75
C SER A 167 23.28 -4.81 -6.76
N VAL A 168 22.64 -4.52 -7.88
CA VAL A 168 21.22 -4.71 -8.11
C VAL A 168 21.03 -5.50 -9.40
N VAL A 169 20.28 -6.60 -9.34
CA VAL A 169 19.89 -7.34 -10.56
C VAL A 169 18.41 -7.16 -10.82
N ILE A 170 18.04 -6.53 -11.93
CA ILE A 170 16.65 -6.46 -12.36
C ILE A 170 16.29 -7.76 -13.07
N ILE A 171 15.34 -8.51 -12.49
CA ILE A 171 14.83 -9.76 -13.06
C ILE A 171 13.58 -9.44 -13.87
N HIS A 172 13.62 -9.69 -15.17
CA HIS A 172 12.50 -9.41 -16.06
C HIS A 172 12.20 -10.58 -17.00
N ARG A 173 10.90 -10.91 -17.12
CA ARG A 173 10.39 -12.03 -17.90
C ARG A 173 10.48 -11.87 -19.42
N ARG A 174 10.91 -10.71 -19.91
CA ARG A 174 11.10 -10.37 -21.34
C ARG A 174 12.55 -9.94 -21.59
N ASP A 175 12.89 -9.75 -22.85
CA ASP A 175 14.19 -9.27 -23.31
C ASP A 175 14.36 -7.75 -23.29
N GLN A 176 13.29 -7.01 -22.94
CA GLN A 176 13.31 -5.55 -22.84
C GLN A 176 12.35 -5.03 -21.77
N LEU A 177 12.69 -3.89 -21.15
CA LEU A 177 11.87 -3.22 -20.16
C LEU A 177 10.58 -2.66 -20.78
N ARG A 178 9.52 -2.59 -19.97
CA ARG A 178 8.29 -1.85 -20.30
C ARG A 178 8.34 -0.41 -19.80
N ALA A 179 9.34 -0.06 -19.02
CA ALA A 179 9.53 1.27 -18.48
C ALA A 179 9.71 2.30 -19.59
N ALA A 180 9.29 3.53 -19.34
CA ALA A 180 9.49 4.65 -20.23
C ALA A 180 10.99 4.82 -20.54
N HIS A 181 11.34 5.18 -21.79
CA HIS A 181 12.72 5.24 -22.27
C HIS A 181 13.66 6.03 -21.34
N ARG A 182 13.21 7.18 -20.80
CA ARG A 182 14.01 8.01 -19.87
C ARG A 182 14.26 7.34 -18.53
N VAL A 183 13.33 6.50 -18.06
CA VAL A 183 13.47 5.74 -16.81
C VAL A 183 14.44 4.58 -17.05
N ALA A 184 14.25 3.83 -18.13
CA ALA A 184 15.11 2.72 -18.52
C ALA A 184 16.57 3.16 -18.75
N ALA A 185 16.79 4.29 -19.41
CA ALA A 185 18.13 4.83 -19.68
C ALA A 185 18.96 4.98 -18.40
N ARG A 186 18.36 5.48 -17.31
CA ARG A 186 19.06 5.62 -16.02
C ARG A 186 19.55 4.30 -15.45
N ALA A 187 18.76 3.23 -15.62
CA ALA A 187 19.15 1.91 -15.14
C ALA A 187 20.26 1.29 -15.99
N PHE A 188 20.29 1.56 -17.30
CA PHE A 188 21.36 1.11 -18.19
C PHE A 188 22.68 1.86 -17.95
N GLU A 189 22.61 3.11 -17.48
CA GLU A 189 23.78 3.94 -17.15
C GLU A 189 24.34 3.68 -15.75
N GLU A 190 23.58 3.05 -14.86
CA GLU A 190 23.99 2.78 -13.47
C GLU A 190 24.90 1.53 -13.41
N PRO A 191 26.20 1.66 -13.06
CA PRO A 191 27.15 0.56 -13.13
C PRO A 191 26.85 -0.58 -12.13
N LYS A 192 26.08 -0.32 -11.09
CA LYS A 192 25.68 -1.35 -10.12
C LYS A 192 24.46 -2.16 -10.57
N ILE A 193 23.76 -1.72 -11.63
CA ILE A 193 22.57 -2.41 -12.14
C ILE A 193 22.96 -3.35 -13.25
N SER A 194 22.49 -4.59 -13.15
CA SER A 194 22.54 -5.60 -14.22
C SER A 194 21.16 -6.20 -14.43
N PHE A 195 21.01 -7.00 -15.50
CA PHE A 195 19.71 -7.51 -15.93
C PHE A 195 19.73 -9.01 -16.09
N ALA A 196 18.74 -9.69 -15.52
CA ALA A 196 18.40 -11.07 -15.80
C ALA A 196 17.16 -11.08 -16.71
N TRP A 197 17.42 -11.00 -18.01
CA TRP A 197 16.40 -11.04 -19.05
C TRP A 197 15.78 -12.43 -19.19
N ASN A 198 14.59 -12.49 -19.78
CA ASN A 198 13.85 -13.71 -20.04
C ASN A 198 13.80 -14.62 -18.81
N SER A 199 13.72 -14.06 -17.62
CA SER A 199 13.82 -14.79 -16.37
C SER A 199 12.63 -14.49 -15.47
N VAL A 200 12.10 -15.55 -14.83
CA VAL A 200 11.10 -15.45 -13.75
C VAL A 200 11.67 -16.09 -12.50
N VAL A 201 11.30 -15.53 -11.34
CA VAL A 201 11.63 -16.11 -10.04
C VAL A 201 10.68 -17.28 -9.84
N THR A 202 11.22 -18.47 -9.62
CA THR A 202 10.46 -19.69 -9.34
C THR A 202 10.58 -20.14 -7.90
N ASP A 203 11.62 -19.68 -7.20
CA ASP A 203 11.74 -19.88 -5.76
C ASP A 203 12.60 -18.75 -5.13
N ILE A 204 12.42 -18.53 -3.83
CA ILE A 204 13.26 -17.65 -3.02
C ILE A 204 13.99 -18.50 -2.00
N LEU A 205 15.32 -18.49 -2.09
CA LEU A 205 16.19 -19.39 -1.32
C LEU A 205 16.50 -18.79 0.06
N GLY A 206 16.49 -19.64 1.06
CA GLY A 206 16.80 -19.30 2.44
C GLY A 206 15.76 -19.81 3.42
N ALA A 207 16.15 -20.10 4.67
CA ALA A 207 15.25 -20.62 5.69
C ALA A 207 14.78 -19.51 6.65
N GLU A 208 15.71 -18.77 7.25
CA GLU A 208 15.41 -17.70 8.21
C GLU A 208 15.41 -16.31 7.56
N ARG A 209 16.18 -16.17 6.49
CA ARG A 209 16.29 -14.97 5.66
C ARG A 209 16.62 -15.34 4.23
N VAL A 210 16.41 -14.39 3.34
CA VAL A 210 16.78 -14.54 1.93
C VAL A 210 18.29 -14.79 1.81
N ALA A 211 18.67 -15.79 0.98
CA ALA A 211 20.04 -16.10 0.57
C ALA A 211 20.21 -16.04 -0.97
N GLY A 212 19.11 -15.97 -1.70
CA GLY A 212 19.11 -15.90 -3.16
C GLY A 212 17.74 -16.17 -3.75
N VAL A 213 17.71 -16.34 -5.07
CA VAL A 213 16.52 -16.72 -5.84
C VAL A 213 16.86 -17.81 -6.85
N GLU A 214 15.91 -18.71 -7.10
CA GLU A 214 15.94 -19.59 -8.26
C GLU A 214 15.25 -18.86 -9.43
N LEU A 215 15.91 -18.83 -10.57
CA LEU A 215 15.42 -18.25 -11.81
C LEU A 215 15.16 -19.34 -12.83
N THR A 216 14.04 -19.26 -13.52
CA THR A 216 13.76 -20.06 -14.71
C THR A 216 13.77 -19.16 -15.94
N ASP A 217 14.58 -19.54 -16.94
CA ASP A 217 14.60 -18.88 -18.25
C ASP A 217 13.29 -19.16 -18.99
N THR A 218 12.60 -18.11 -19.43
CA THR A 218 11.27 -18.20 -20.06
C THR A 218 11.29 -18.76 -21.48
N LEU A 219 12.47 -18.81 -22.13
CA LEU A 219 12.63 -19.30 -23.50
C LEU A 219 13.08 -20.76 -23.53
N THR A 220 14.00 -21.12 -22.63
CA THR A 220 14.67 -22.43 -22.64
C THR A 220 14.19 -23.36 -21.53
N GLY A 221 13.56 -22.81 -20.47
CA GLY A 221 13.22 -23.56 -19.26
C GLY A 221 14.41 -23.87 -18.36
N ALA A 222 15.62 -23.39 -18.69
CA ALA A 222 16.81 -23.63 -17.89
C ALA A 222 16.69 -22.93 -16.52
N ARG A 223 17.11 -23.62 -15.46
CA ARG A 223 17.12 -23.09 -14.09
C ARG A 223 18.52 -22.68 -13.68
N ARG A 224 18.61 -21.63 -12.89
CA ARG A 224 19.84 -21.16 -12.27
C ARG A 224 19.56 -20.46 -10.96
N GLU A 225 20.49 -20.50 -10.04
CA GLU A 225 20.43 -19.74 -8.80
C GLU A 225 21.19 -18.41 -8.95
N LEU A 226 20.71 -17.40 -8.23
CA LEU A 226 21.32 -16.10 -8.11
C LEU A 226 21.36 -15.70 -6.64
N ALA A 227 22.55 -15.56 -6.09
CA ALA A 227 22.74 -15.14 -4.70
C ALA A 227 22.28 -13.69 -4.51
N ALA A 228 21.52 -13.44 -3.44
CA ALA A 228 21.05 -12.10 -3.05
C ALA A 228 20.67 -12.11 -1.57
N ASP A 229 20.90 -10.98 -0.89
CA ASP A 229 20.48 -10.78 0.50
C ASP A 229 19.07 -10.17 0.60
N GLY A 230 18.54 -9.67 -0.51
CA GLY A 230 17.20 -9.07 -0.57
C GLY A 230 16.52 -9.23 -1.92
N VAL A 231 15.21 -9.42 -1.88
CA VAL A 231 14.32 -9.51 -3.04
C VAL A 231 13.26 -8.42 -2.94
N PHE A 232 13.31 -7.46 -3.84
CA PHE A 232 12.31 -6.41 -3.96
C PHE A 232 11.31 -6.76 -5.06
N VAL A 233 10.06 -7.02 -4.66
CA VAL A 233 9.00 -7.44 -5.59
C VAL A 233 8.25 -6.21 -6.08
N ALA A 234 8.60 -5.73 -7.29
CA ALA A 234 8.10 -4.49 -7.88
C ALA A 234 7.24 -4.77 -9.13
N ILE A 235 6.27 -5.68 -9.01
CA ILE A 235 5.37 -6.10 -10.12
C ILE A 235 4.02 -5.39 -10.13
N GLY A 236 3.86 -4.39 -9.27
CA GLY A 236 2.71 -3.49 -9.19
C GLY A 236 1.86 -3.68 -7.95
N HIS A 237 0.80 -2.87 -7.89
CA HIS A 237 -0.17 -2.82 -6.82
C HIS A 237 -1.58 -2.99 -7.41
N THR A 238 -2.53 -3.31 -6.56
CA THR A 238 -3.94 -3.32 -6.92
C THR A 238 -4.68 -2.51 -5.86
N PRO A 239 -5.26 -1.34 -6.21
CA PRO A 239 -6.11 -0.59 -5.29
C PRO A 239 -7.29 -1.42 -4.85
N ARG A 240 -7.65 -1.36 -3.56
CA ARG A 240 -8.81 -2.08 -3.02
C ARG A 240 -10.07 -1.24 -3.23
N SER A 241 -10.52 -1.14 -4.47
CA SER A 241 -11.67 -0.33 -4.90
C SER A 241 -12.88 -1.17 -5.38
N GLU A 242 -12.84 -2.48 -5.18
CA GLU A 242 -13.87 -3.43 -5.65
C GLU A 242 -15.25 -3.07 -5.12
N LEU A 243 -15.35 -2.63 -3.87
CA LEU A 243 -16.60 -2.24 -3.20
C LEU A 243 -17.36 -1.11 -3.91
N VAL A 244 -16.66 -0.30 -4.69
CA VAL A 244 -17.20 0.91 -5.33
C VAL A 244 -17.07 0.89 -6.84
N GLN A 245 -16.69 -0.25 -7.41
CA GLN A 245 -16.63 -0.44 -8.86
C GLN A 245 -18.01 -0.21 -9.50
N GLY A 246 -18.05 0.63 -10.54
CA GLY A 246 -19.31 1.02 -11.19
C GLY A 246 -20.12 2.07 -10.44
N GLN A 247 -19.70 2.50 -9.25
CA GLN A 247 -20.33 3.56 -8.47
C GLN A 247 -19.51 4.85 -8.46
N LEU A 248 -18.19 4.74 -8.47
CA LEU A 248 -17.25 5.88 -8.49
C LEU A 248 -16.41 5.87 -9.76
N ASN A 249 -15.87 7.03 -10.12
CA ASN A 249 -14.89 7.12 -11.19
C ASN A 249 -13.56 6.55 -10.73
N LEU A 250 -13.01 5.60 -11.49
CA LEU A 250 -11.72 4.97 -11.27
C LEU A 250 -10.78 5.29 -12.44
N ASP A 251 -9.48 5.27 -12.18
CA ASP A 251 -8.47 5.27 -13.24
C ASP A 251 -8.34 3.86 -13.89
N PRO A 252 -7.59 3.71 -15.00
CA PRO A 252 -7.39 2.41 -15.64
C PRO A 252 -6.72 1.35 -14.74
N GLU A 253 -5.99 1.77 -13.72
CA GLU A 253 -5.30 0.91 -12.74
C GLU A 253 -6.21 0.55 -11.56
N GLY A 254 -7.39 1.21 -11.44
CA GLY A 254 -8.40 0.97 -10.41
C GLY A 254 -8.33 1.90 -9.20
N HIS A 255 -7.50 2.96 -9.21
CA HIS A 255 -7.52 3.95 -8.13
C HIS A 255 -8.79 4.82 -8.21
N ILE A 256 -9.33 5.15 -7.03
CA ILE A 256 -10.47 6.07 -6.96
C ILE A 256 -9.99 7.48 -7.34
N LEU A 257 -10.64 8.08 -8.33
CA LEU A 257 -10.35 9.44 -8.74
C LEU A 257 -10.96 10.44 -7.77
N VAL A 258 -10.13 11.36 -7.29
CA VAL A 258 -10.53 12.47 -6.42
C VAL A 258 -10.17 13.80 -7.07
N GLU A 259 -10.84 14.87 -6.65
CA GLU A 259 -10.51 16.23 -7.08
C GLU A 259 -9.06 16.58 -6.69
N PRO A 260 -8.28 17.22 -7.58
CA PRO A 260 -6.92 17.63 -7.27
C PRO A 260 -6.82 18.49 -6.00
N GLY A 261 -5.99 18.05 -5.03
CA GLY A 261 -5.82 18.74 -3.76
C GLY A 261 -6.92 18.52 -2.74
N ARG A 262 -7.96 17.75 -3.07
CA ARG A 262 -9.11 17.40 -2.23
C ARG A 262 -9.21 15.89 -2.05
N SER A 263 -10.28 15.45 -1.35
CA SER A 263 -10.64 14.04 -1.20
C SER A 263 -12.03 13.70 -1.77
N HIS A 264 -12.70 14.67 -2.41
CA HIS A 264 -14.00 14.49 -3.02
C HIS A 264 -13.93 13.52 -4.19
N THR A 265 -14.81 12.53 -4.18
CA THR A 265 -14.98 11.60 -5.30
C THR A 265 -16.02 12.13 -6.30
N SER A 266 -16.37 11.34 -7.29
CA SER A 266 -17.45 11.67 -8.25
C SER A 266 -18.85 11.70 -7.65
N VAL A 267 -19.03 11.29 -6.39
CA VAL A 267 -20.34 11.23 -5.70
C VAL A 267 -20.30 12.13 -4.46
N PRO A 268 -21.22 13.11 -4.33
CA PRO A 268 -21.32 13.97 -3.15
C PRO A 268 -21.47 13.16 -1.86
N GLY A 269 -20.80 13.60 -0.78
CA GLY A 269 -20.78 12.91 0.50
C GLY A 269 -19.91 11.64 0.54
N VAL A 270 -19.20 11.30 -0.54
CA VAL A 270 -18.25 10.21 -0.59
C VAL A 270 -16.85 10.75 -0.85
N PHE A 271 -15.92 10.42 0.05
CA PHE A 271 -14.53 10.86 0.06
C PHE A 271 -13.62 9.64 -0.01
N ALA A 272 -12.40 9.81 -0.53
CA ALA A 272 -11.41 8.75 -0.55
C ALA A 272 -10.01 9.25 -0.19
N CYS A 273 -9.21 8.39 0.46
CA CYS A 273 -7.86 8.73 0.92
C CYS A 273 -6.97 7.48 1.08
N GLY A 274 -5.68 7.71 1.24
CA GLY A 274 -4.67 6.65 1.35
C GLY A 274 -4.34 6.04 -0.01
N ASP A 275 -3.79 4.84 0.02
CA ASP A 275 -3.24 4.20 -1.19
C ASP A 275 -4.30 3.85 -2.24
N VAL A 276 -5.58 3.84 -1.88
CA VAL A 276 -6.67 3.62 -2.84
C VAL A 276 -6.82 4.77 -3.85
N VAL A 277 -6.25 5.95 -3.54
CA VAL A 277 -6.19 7.14 -4.41
C VAL A 277 -4.76 7.51 -4.81
N ASP A 278 -3.74 6.92 -4.19
CA ASP A 278 -2.33 7.27 -4.39
C ASP A 278 -1.62 6.26 -5.28
N ALA A 279 -1.53 6.58 -6.57
CA ALA A 279 -0.80 5.78 -7.55
C ALA A 279 0.74 5.92 -7.43
N ILE A 280 1.26 6.89 -6.65
CA ILE A 280 2.66 7.34 -6.72
C ILE A 280 3.44 7.01 -5.46
N TYR A 281 3.03 7.53 -4.30
CA TYR A 281 3.86 7.54 -3.08
C TYR A 281 3.66 6.30 -2.22
N ARG A 282 2.42 5.98 -1.87
CA ARG A 282 2.04 4.83 -1.03
C ARG A 282 2.88 4.72 0.23
N GLN A 283 2.95 5.82 0.98
CA GLN A 283 3.67 5.92 2.24
C GLN A 283 2.70 6.10 3.41
N ALA A 284 3.04 5.57 4.59
CA ALA A 284 2.22 5.71 5.80
C ALA A 284 1.90 7.17 6.12
N ILE A 285 2.89 8.07 5.96
CA ILE A 285 2.72 9.49 6.25
C ILE A 285 1.85 10.22 5.21
N THR A 286 1.97 9.88 3.92
CA THR A 286 1.09 10.45 2.89
C THR A 286 -0.34 9.95 3.04
N ALA A 287 -0.50 8.68 3.40
CA ALA A 287 -1.79 8.08 3.72
C ALA A 287 -2.44 8.79 4.93
N ALA A 288 -1.71 8.98 6.04
CA ALA A 288 -2.18 9.72 7.20
C ALA A 288 -2.57 11.16 6.85
N GLY A 289 -1.73 11.89 6.11
CA GLY A 289 -2.02 13.26 5.67
C GLY A 289 -3.27 13.36 4.79
N SER A 290 -3.48 12.39 3.89
CA SER A 290 -4.69 12.32 3.06
C SER A 290 -5.94 11.98 3.89
N GLY A 291 -5.82 11.16 4.93
CA GLY A 291 -6.89 10.86 5.88
C GLY A 291 -7.36 12.10 6.65
N ALA A 292 -6.42 12.93 7.11
CA ALA A 292 -6.75 14.21 7.75
C ALA A 292 -7.56 15.11 6.79
N ARG A 293 -7.12 15.23 5.54
CA ARG A 293 -7.82 16.00 4.51
C ARG A 293 -9.23 15.45 4.24
N ALA A 294 -9.38 14.15 4.13
CA ALA A 294 -10.67 13.52 3.89
C ALA A 294 -11.68 13.81 5.03
N ALA A 295 -11.23 13.77 6.27
CA ALA A 295 -12.07 14.13 7.41
C ALA A 295 -12.49 15.61 7.38
N LEU A 296 -11.58 16.52 7.04
CA LEU A 296 -11.89 17.96 6.96
C LEU A 296 -12.84 18.28 5.78
N ASP A 297 -12.66 17.64 4.63
CA ASP A 297 -13.57 17.76 3.50
C ASP A 297 -14.98 17.20 3.84
N ALA A 298 -15.03 16.05 4.53
CA ALA A 298 -16.29 15.47 4.99
C ALA A 298 -16.99 16.36 6.04
N LEU A 299 -16.25 17.00 6.95
CA LEU A 299 -16.80 17.95 7.91
C LEU A 299 -17.42 19.15 7.18
N GLY A 300 -16.70 19.77 6.23
CA GLY A 300 -17.22 20.88 5.44
C GLY A 300 -18.49 20.53 4.65
N TYR A 301 -18.58 19.29 4.13
CA TYR A 301 -19.77 18.78 3.48
C TYR A 301 -20.95 18.68 4.46
N LEU A 302 -20.74 18.11 5.63
CA LEU A 302 -21.79 17.92 6.66
C LEU A 302 -22.30 19.25 7.24
N GLU A 303 -21.49 20.31 7.26
CA GLU A 303 -21.86 21.65 7.73
C GLU A 303 -22.59 22.48 6.67
N SER A 304 -22.43 22.16 5.38
CA SER A 304 -23.01 22.92 4.28
C SER A 304 -24.48 22.50 3.95
N GLU A 305 -24.94 21.44 4.52
CA GLU A 305 -26.32 20.91 4.43
C GLU A 305 -27.08 21.08 5.76
#